data_9eb3e6c3e91fc58798e07b90b2d646ee
#
_entry.id   9eb3e6c3e91fc58798e07b90b2d646ee
#
_cell.length_a   1.000
_cell.length_b   1.000
_cell.length_c   1.000
_cell.angle_alpha   90.00
_cell.angle_beta   90.00
_cell.angle_gamma   90.00
#
_symmetry.space_group_name_H-M   'P 1'
#
loop_
_entity.id
_entity.type
_entity.pdbx_description
1 polymer ?
#
loop_
_entity_poly.entity_id
_entity_poly.type
_entity_poly.pdbx_seq_one_letter_code
_entity_poly.pdbx_strand_id
1 'polypeptide(L)'
;ERKFKDLNLIIPKNAFYESTNLNFKYKLDTLIIEKFTKAPKKGLNLEFSLPKNLDSLNLMQTCIGRLNTNQRGVKNKVKYVFSIKKDSLIYAKSVSGGKYFLTKDSISPSIKPINFRNEKWVSNLSILKIRVDDDFSGIKKYNGSINGKWILMEYEPKRKLLFFEFDDVKFSKTELKLNLHVEDMVGNVNEFEATIYRKKIK
;
A
#
# COMPACT_ATOMS: atom_id res chain seq x y z
N GLU A 1 -27.56 -9.89 -2.93
CA GLU A 1 -27.25 -8.47 -2.70
C GLU A 1 -27.99 -7.97 -1.46
N ARG A 2 -27.29 -7.15 -0.66
CA ARG A 2 -27.86 -6.45 0.49
C ARG A 2 -27.45 -4.99 0.41
N LYS A 3 -28.44 -4.10 0.38
CA LYS A 3 -28.26 -2.65 0.32
C LYS A 3 -28.46 -2.04 1.71
N PHE A 4 -27.53 -1.19 2.08
CA PHE A 4 -27.60 -0.32 3.24
C PHE A 4 -27.57 1.14 2.75
N LYS A 5 -27.67 2.11 3.64
CA LYS A 5 -27.68 3.53 3.28
C LYS A 5 -26.50 3.93 2.37
N ASP A 6 -25.28 3.59 2.77
CA ASP A 6 -24.05 4.01 2.11
C ASP A 6 -23.17 2.83 1.71
N LEU A 7 -23.75 1.61 1.65
CA LEU A 7 -23.01 0.40 1.35
C LEU A 7 -23.89 -0.63 0.64
N ASN A 8 -23.32 -1.24 -0.39
CA ASN A 8 -23.85 -2.48 -0.98
C ASN A 8 -22.92 -3.65 -0.64
N LEU A 9 -23.49 -4.72 -0.10
CA LEU A 9 -22.81 -6.01 0.08
C LEU A 9 -23.33 -6.99 -0.97
N ILE A 10 -22.45 -7.42 -1.88
CA ILE A 10 -22.80 -8.36 -2.93
C ILE A 10 -22.09 -9.68 -2.66
N ILE A 11 -22.89 -10.73 -2.48
CA ILE A 11 -22.42 -12.09 -2.31
C ILE A 11 -22.49 -12.78 -3.68
N PRO A 12 -21.36 -13.07 -4.34
CA PRO A 12 -21.36 -13.72 -5.64
C PRO A 12 -22.02 -15.10 -5.57
N LYS A 13 -22.67 -15.51 -6.66
CA LYS A 13 -23.17 -16.88 -6.78
C LYS A 13 -22.01 -17.87 -6.60
N ASN A 14 -22.24 -18.91 -5.79
CA ASN A 14 -21.23 -19.91 -5.43
C ASN A 14 -19.99 -19.26 -4.73
N ALA A 15 -20.22 -18.28 -3.88
CA ALA A 15 -19.16 -17.66 -3.08
C ALA A 15 -18.52 -18.61 -2.06
N PHE A 16 -19.24 -19.67 -1.66
CA PHE A 16 -18.76 -20.68 -0.72
C PHE A 16 -18.83 -22.07 -1.36
N TYR A 17 -18.03 -22.99 -0.85
CA TYR A 17 -18.03 -24.39 -1.29
C TYR A 17 -19.26 -25.15 -0.82
N GLU A 18 -19.85 -24.74 0.29
CA GLU A 18 -21.01 -25.36 0.94
C GLU A 18 -21.98 -24.26 1.41
N SER A 19 -23.20 -24.65 1.73
CA SER A 19 -24.16 -23.75 2.37
C SER A 19 -23.59 -23.19 3.66
N THR A 20 -23.59 -21.88 3.79
CA THR A 20 -22.95 -21.16 4.90
C THR A 20 -23.88 -20.07 5.41
N ASN A 21 -24.13 -20.06 6.72
CA ASN A 21 -24.81 -18.95 7.35
C ASN A 21 -23.87 -17.75 7.47
N LEU A 22 -24.30 -16.64 6.90
CA LEU A 22 -23.57 -15.37 6.95
C LEU A 22 -24.30 -14.40 7.87
N ASN A 23 -23.65 -14.05 8.95
CA ASN A 23 -24.14 -13.00 9.85
C ASN A 23 -23.41 -11.71 9.56
N PHE A 24 -24.16 -10.68 9.26
CA PHE A 24 -23.63 -9.33 9.07
C PHE A 24 -24.60 -8.28 9.63
N LYS A 25 -24.03 -7.18 10.08
CA LYS A 25 -24.74 -6.01 10.62
C LYS A 25 -24.15 -4.75 10.03
N TYR A 26 -24.97 -3.76 9.78
CA TYR A 26 -24.52 -2.41 9.41
C TYR A 26 -24.94 -1.44 10.49
N LYS A 27 -24.00 -0.75 11.10
CA LYS A 27 -24.24 0.22 12.17
C LYS A 27 -23.14 1.27 12.18
N LEU A 28 -23.52 2.56 12.29
CA LEU A 28 -22.58 3.69 12.35
C LEU A 28 -21.55 3.62 11.21
N ASP A 29 -22.03 3.54 9.96
CA ASP A 29 -21.27 3.49 8.71
C ASP A 29 -20.20 2.37 8.66
N THR A 30 -20.41 1.34 9.49
CA THR A 30 -19.54 0.18 9.61
C THR A 30 -20.29 -1.09 9.27
N LEU A 31 -19.77 -1.84 8.30
CA LEU A 31 -20.22 -3.21 8.02
C LEU A 31 -19.47 -4.18 8.92
N ILE A 32 -20.23 -4.92 9.72
CA ILE A 32 -19.70 -5.98 10.57
C ILE A 32 -20.05 -7.31 9.91
N ILE A 33 -19.04 -8.07 9.52
CA ILE A 33 -19.17 -9.44 9.00
C ILE A 33 -18.60 -10.37 10.06
N GLU A 34 -19.37 -11.31 10.57
CA GLU A 34 -18.88 -12.31 11.50
C GLU A 34 -17.82 -13.20 10.83
N LYS A 35 -16.97 -13.83 11.64
CA LYS A 35 -15.92 -14.71 11.13
C LYS A 35 -16.56 -15.87 10.36
N PHE A 36 -16.08 -16.08 9.15
CA PHE A 36 -16.48 -17.26 8.38
C PHE A 36 -15.97 -18.55 9.03
N THR A 37 -16.79 -19.56 9.11
CA THR A 37 -16.38 -20.90 9.53
C THR A 37 -15.40 -21.52 8.53
N LYS A 38 -15.62 -21.26 7.23
CA LYS A 38 -14.73 -21.66 6.12
C LYS A 38 -14.48 -20.44 5.22
N ALA A 39 -13.29 -20.32 4.69
CA ALA A 39 -12.94 -19.23 3.77
C ALA A 39 -13.84 -19.27 2.53
N PRO A 40 -14.30 -18.12 2.01
CA PRO A 40 -15.06 -18.08 0.79
C PRO A 40 -14.18 -18.45 -0.41
N LYS A 41 -14.75 -19.19 -1.36
CA LYS A 41 -14.15 -19.48 -2.68
C LYS A 41 -13.98 -18.22 -3.52
N LYS A 42 -14.98 -17.33 -3.45
CA LYS A 42 -14.97 -15.99 -4.07
C LYS A 42 -15.16 -14.95 -2.99
N GLY A 43 -14.40 -13.87 -3.04
CA GLY A 43 -14.57 -12.78 -2.11
C GLY A 43 -15.96 -12.14 -2.21
N LEU A 44 -16.44 -11.62 -1.10
CA LEU A 44 -17.64 -10.79 -1.06
C LEU A 44 -17.29 -9.40 -1.59
N ASN A 45 -18.12 -8.85 -2.47
CA ASN A 45 -17.89 -7.50 -2.98
C ASN A 45 -18.52 -6.48 -2.01
N LEU A 46 -17.73 -5.51 -1.65
CA LEU A 46 -18.11 -4.36 -0.83
C LEU A 46 -18.09 -3.12 -1.71
N GLU A 47 -19.16 -2.34 -1.71
CA GLU A 47 -19.27 -1.09 -2.46
C GLU A 47 -19.73 -0.01 -1.49
N PHE A 48 -18.80 0.82 -1.04
CA PHE A 48 -19.11 1.97 -0.18
C PHE A 48 -19.33 3.21 -1.02
N SER A 49 -20.36 3.99 -0.68
CA SER A 49 -20.58 5.32 -1.23
C SER A 49 -19.55 6.29 -0.67
N LEU A 50 -18.88 7.03 -1.54
CA LEU A 50 -17.95 8.08 -1.12
C LEU A 50 -18.74 9.32 -0.66
N PRO A 51 -18.31 10.00 0.39
CA PRO A 51 -18.92 11.25 0.84
C PRO A 51 -18.86 12.31 -0.28
N LYS A 52 -19.96 13.03 -0.50
CA LYS A 52 -20.13 13.98 -1.61
C LYS A 52 -19.26 15.23 -1.51
N ASN A 53 -18.83 15.62 -0.30
CA ASN A 53 -18.17 16.89 -0.03
C ASN A 53 -16.67 16.73 0.28
N LEU A 54 -16.02 15.71 -0.30
CA LEU A 54 -14.58 15.56 -0.17
C LEU A 54 -13.87 16.39 -1.24
N ASP A 55 -12.86 17.14 -0.83
CA ASP A 55 -11.89 17.70 -1.77
C ASP A 55 -11.05 16.60 -2.45
N SER A 56 -10.31 16.95 -3.49
CA SER A 56 -9.53 15.99 -4.28
C SER A 56 -8.52 15.21 -3.45
N LEU A 57 -7.85 15.86 -2.48
CA LEU A 57 -6.86 15.21 -1.62
C LEU A 57 -7.53 14.22 -0.65
N ASN A 58 -8.60 14.64 0.02
CA ASN A 58 -9.34 13.77 0.92
C ASN A 58 -9.96 12.59 0.17
N LEU A 59 -10.47 12.82 -1.05
CA LEU A 59 -10.97 11.75 -1.91
C LEU A 59 -9.87 10.75 -2.27
N MET A 60 -8.69 11.25 -2.66
CA MET A 60 -7.53 10.41 -2.98
C MET A 60 -7.14 9.53 -1.80
N GLN A 61 -7.04 10.11 -0.61
CA GLN A 61 -6.60 9.45 0.63
C GLN A 61 -7.65 8.54 1.27
N THR A 62 -8.93 8.66 0.89
CA THR A 62 -10.01 7.80 1.42
C THR A 62 -9.81 6.36 0.96
N CYS A 63 -9.92 5.41 1.88
CA CYS A 63 -9.76 3.98 1.62
C CYS A 63 -10.67 3.16 2.55
N ILE A 64 -10.67 1.85 2.36
CA ILE A 64 -11.39 0.93 3.24
C ILE A 64 -10.44 0.36 4.28
N GLY A 65 -10.80 0.54 5.55
CA GLY A 65 -10.15 -0.10 6.68
C GLY A 65 -10.91 -1.33 7.16
N ARG A 66 -10.18 -2.32 7.64
CA ARG A 66 -10.73 -3.49 8.31
C ARG A 66 -10.15 -3.67 9.71
N LEU A 67 -11.02 -3.79 10.70
CA LEU A 67 -10.67 -4.16 12.06
C LEU A 67 -11.05 -5.62 12.31
N ASN A 68 -10.11 -6.43 12.78
CA ASN A 68 -10.40 -7.82 13.16
C ASN A 68 -11.19 -7.86 14.47
N THR A 69 -12.27 -8.67 14.52
CA THR A 69 -13.15 -8.73 15.68
C THR A 69 -12.75 -9.74 16.76
N ASN A 70 -11.71 -10.56 16.56
CA ASN A 70 -11.54 -11.80 17.32
C ASN A 70 -10.10 -12.08 17.83
N GLN A 71 -9.34 -11.08 18.23
CA GLN A 71 -8.06 -11.36 18.91
C GLN A 71 -8.06 -10.77 20.33
N ARG A 72 -8.33 -11.62 21.33
CA ARG A 72 -8.09 -11.26 22.73
C ARG A 72 -6.59 -10.97 22.92
N GLY A 73 -6.26 -9.82 23.50
CA GLY A 73 -4.88 -9.45 23.87
C GLY A 73 -4.03 -8.80 22.76
N VAL A 74 -4.49 -8.70 21.52
CA VAL A 74 -3.80 -7.97 20.46
C VAL A 74 -4.45 -6.60 20.30
N LYS A 75 -3.64 -5.51 20.31
CA LYS A 75 -4.12 -4.18 19.93
C LYS A 75 -4.78 -4.28 18.56
N ASN A 76 -6.07 -3.99 18.50
CA ASN A 76 -6.85 -4.02 17.27
C ASN A 76 -6.31 -2.96 16.30
N LYS A 77 -5.36 -3.34 15.46
CA LYS A 77 -4.85 -2.46 14.40
C LYS A 77 -5.80 -2.53 13.20
N VAL A 78 -6.21 -1.37 12.70
CA VAL A 78 -6.91 -1.28 11.42
C VAL A 78 -5.96 -1.72 10.32
N LYS A 79 -6.43 -2.56 9.41
CA LYS A 79 -5.69 -3.01 8.22
C LYS A 79 -6.31 -2.38 6.99
N TYR A 80 -5.47 -1.91 6.10
CA TYR A 80 -5.88 -1.47 4.78
C TYR A 80 -6.51 -2.64 4.00
N VAL A 81 -7.57 -2.33 3.26
CA VAL A 81 -8.21 -3.26 2.32
C VAL A 81 -8.02 -2.70 0.92
N PHE A 82 -7.33 -3.47 0.07
CA PHE A 82 -7.15 -3.06 -1.31
C PHE A 82 -8.50 -2.72 -1.95
N SER A 83 -8.60 -1.53 -2.49
CA SER A 83 -9.84 -0.98 -3.02
C SER A 83 -9.61 -0.12 -4.26
N ILE A 84 -10.63 -0.06 -5.10
CA ILE A 84 -10.62 0.72 -6.35
C ILE A 84 -11.75 1.73 -6.27
N LYS A 85 -11.43 2.99 -6.53
CA LYS A 85 -12.43 4.06 -6.64
C LYS A 85 -12.89 4.17 -8.09
N LYS A 86 -14.20 4.26 -8.25
CA LYS A 86 -14.82 4.52 -9.56
C LYS A 86 -16.10 5.32 -9.32
N ASP A 87 -16.20 6.46 -10.01
CA ASP A 87 -17.32 7.39 -9.84
C ASP A 87 -17.47 7.83 -8.36
N SER A 88 -18.63 7.65 -7.78
CA SER A 88 -18.94 7.98 -6.38
C SER A 88 -18.82 6.78 -5.42
N LEU A 89 -18.20 5.68 -5.84
CA LEU A 89 -18.09 4.44 -5.09
C LEU A 89 -16.64 4.02 -4.89
N ILE A 90 -16.39 3.30 -3.79
CA ILE A 90 -15.14 2.58 -3.55
C ILE A 90 -15.44 1.10 -3.38
N TYR A 91 -14.76 0.28 -4.17
CA TYR A 91 -14.96 -1.15 -4.31
C TYR A 91 -13.85 -1.93 -3.64
N ALA A 92 -14.21 -2.96 -2.89
CA ALA A 92 -13.26 -3.92 -2.35
C ALA A 92 -13.80 -5.35 -2.41
N LYS A 93 -12.88 -6.32 -2.30
CA LYS A 93 -13.24 -7.73 -2.10
C LYS A 93 -12.82 -8.17 -0.71
N SER A 94 -13.74 -8.77 0.03
CA SER A 94 -13.47 -9.34 1.33
C SER A 94 -13.49 -10.86 1.30
N VAL A 95 -12.44 -11.47 1.83
CA VAL A 95 -12.32 -12.93 2.04
C VAL A 95 -12.37 -13.33 3.52
N SER A 96 -12.63 -12.40 4.40
CA SER A 96 -12.61 -12.63 5.86
C SER A 96 -13.64 -11.76 6.60
N GLY A 97 -14.10 -12.24 7.75
CA GLY A 97 -14.90 -11.43 8.66
C GLY A 97 -14.12 -10.25 9.25
N GLY A 98 -14.82 -9.31 9.82
CA GLY A 98 -14.27 -8.10 10.43
C GLY A 98 -15.24 -6.93 10.38
N LYS A 99 -14.78 -5.79 10.86
CA LYS A 99 -15.49 -4.51 10.76
C LYS A 99 -14.87 -3.72 9.61
N TYR A 100 -15.65 -3.40 8.59
CA TYR A 100 -15.25 -2.67 7.39
C TYR A 100 -15.87 -1.27 7.40
N PHE A 101 -15.07 -0.27 7.16
CA PHE A 101 -15.50 1.14 7.18
C PHE A 101 -14.57 1.99 6.29
N LEU A 102 -15.07 3.16 5.91
CA LEU A 102 -14.21 4.16 5.25
C LEU A 102 -13.25 4.77 6.27
N THR A 103 -12.03 4.91 5.87
CA THR A 103 -10.95 5.56 6.64
C THR A 103 -10.07 6.36 5.70
N LYS A 104 -9.01 6.95 6.23
CA LYS A 104 -8.09 7.78 5.47
C LYS A 104 -6.65 7.36 5.76
N ASP A 105 -5.85 7.34 4.71
CA ASP A 105 -4.40 7.27 4.79
C ASP A 105 -3.81 8.61 4.32
N SER A 106 -3.26 9.37 5.23
CA SER A 106 -2.70 10.70 4.96
C SER A 106 -1.20 10.78 5.20
N ILE A 107 -0.54 9.66 5.47
CA ILE A 107 0.88 9.60 5.77
C ILE A 107 1.61 9.07 4.54
N SER A 108 2.54 9.86 4.01
CA SER A 108 3.38 9.45 2.90
C SER A 108 4.37 8.36 3.30
N PRO A 109 4.80 7.50 2.36
CA PRO A 109 5.82 6.49 2.61
C PRO A 109 7.11 7.09 3.18
N SER A 110 7.78 6.37 4.05
CA SER A 110 9.09 6.75 4.55
C SER A 110 10.21 6.18 3.70
N ILE A 111 11.27 6.98 3.46
CA ILE A 111 12.45 6.59 2.68
C ILE A 111 13.69 6.82 3.54
N LYS A 112 14.51 5.78 3.75
CA LYS A 112 15.73 5.87 4.58
C LYS A 112 16.89 5.09 3.94
N PRO A 113 18.00 5.76 3.58
CA PRO A 113 19.21 5.05 3.15
C PRO A 113 19.76 4.19 4.28
N ILE A 114 20.27 2.99 3.96
CA ILE A 114 20.78 2.01 4.93
C ILE A 114 22.30 1.99 4.97
N ASN A 115 22.96 1.88 3.81
CA ASN A 115 24.39 1.65 3.71
C ASN A 115 25.17 2.79 3.06
N PHE A 116 24.52 3.91 2.78
CA PHE A 116 25.15 5.12 2.27
C PHE A 116 24.59 6.37 2.93
N ARG A 117 25.23 7.51 2.70
CA ARG A 117 24.79 8.83 3.16
C ARG A 117 25.02 9.86 2.06
N ASN A 118 24.29 10.96 2.12
CA ASN A 118 24.51 12.10 1.24
C ASN A 118 25.98 12.59 1.32
N GLU A 119 26.52 12.99 0.19
CA GLU A 119 27.89 13.52 0.04
C GLU A 119 29.02 12.56 0.51
N LYS A 120 28.80 11.25 0.41
CA LYS A 120 29.81 10.25 0.78
C LYS A 120 30.18 9.35 -0.42
N TRP A 121 31.42 8.83 -0.33
CA TRP A 121 31.93 7.87 -1.29
C TRP A 121 31.30 6.49 -1.06
N VAL A 122 30.88 5.87 -2.17
CA VAL A 122 30.28 4.53 -2.19
C VAL A 122 31.03 3.57 -3.13
N SER A 123 32.29 3.88 -3.44
CA SER A 123 33.10 3.08 -4.38
C SER A 123 33.33 1.63 -3.92
N ASN A 124 33.24 1.37 -2.62
CA ASN A 124 33.37 0.06 -2.01
C ASN A 124 32.06 -0.72 -1.91
N LEU A 125 30.96 -0.12 -2.35
CA LEU A 125 29.64 -0.79 -2.34
C LEU A 125 29.32 -1.34 -3.72
N SER A 126 28.90 -2.58 -3.80
CA SER A 126 28.30 -3.17 -5.01
C SER A 126 26.80 -2.82 -5.12
N ILE A 127 26.14 -2.65 -3.97
CA ILE A 127 24.69 -2.47 -3.88
C ILE A 127 24.36 -1.29 -2.97
N LEU A 128 23.48 -0.39 -3.41
CA LEU A 128 22.80 0.57 -2.55
C LEU A 128 21.56 -0.07 -1.94
N LYS A 129 21.34 0.19 -0.65
CA LYS A 129 20.18 -0.31 0.09
C LYS A 129 19.41 0.85 0.68
N ILE A 130 18.12 0.93 0.38
CA ILE A 130 17.20 1.96 0.87
C ILE A 130 16.00 1.26 1.49
N ARG A 131 15.69 1.60 2.74
CA ARG A 131 14.45 1.15 3.37
C ARG A 131 13.32 2.05 2.89
N VAL A 132 12.24 1.43 2.42
CA VAL A 132 10.98 2.09 2.11
C VAL A 132 9.87 1.40 2.90
N ASP A 133 9.08 2.17 3.60
CA ASP A 133 8.01 1.65 4.45
C ASP A 133 6.81 2.59 4.41
N ASP A 134 5.66 1.99 4.46
CA ASP A 134 4.40 2.66 4.67
C ASP A 134 3.67 1.98 5.85
N ASP A 135 3.02 2.78 6.69
CA ASP A 135 2.49 2.29 7.95
C ASP A 135 1.06 1.74 7.83
N PHE A 136 0.37 2.02 6.70
CA PHE A 136 -1.02 1.64 6.53
C PHE A 136 -1.35 1.01 5.18
N SER A 137 -1.31 1.76 4.07
CA SER A 137 -1.77 1.25 2.76
C SER A 137 -0.73 0.42 2.02
N GLY A 138 0.54 0.64 2.30
CA GLY A 138 1.66 -0.06 1.67
C GLY A 138 2.16 0.61 0.39
N ILE A 139 3.31 0.17 -0.10
CA ILE A 139 3.97 0.73 -1.28
C ILE A 139 3.28 0.22 -2.55
N LYS A 140 2.87 1.16 -3.41
CA LYS A 140 2.27 0.89 -4.72
C LYS A 140 3.29 0.98 -5.84
N LYS A 141 4.13 2.02 -5.81
CA LYS A 141 5.04 2.35 -6.90
C LYS A 141 6.30 3.00 -6.37
N TYR A 142 7.40 2.74 -7.01
CA TYR A 142 8.66 3.43 -6.81
C TYR A 142 9.36 3.65 -8.14
N ASN A 143 10.16 4.70 -8.23
CA ASN A 143 10.93 5.02 -9.42
C ASN A 143 12.24 5.68 -9.01
N GLY A 144 13.36 5.06 -9.39
CA GLY A 144 14.71 5.56 -9.11
C GLY A 144 15.39 6.08 -10.36
N SER A 145 16.22 7.11 -10.19
CA SER A 145 17.11 7.60 -11.24
C SER A 145 18.45 8.03 -10.69
N ILE A 146 19.51 7.93 -11.51
CA ILE A 146 20.82 8.50 -11.22
C ILE A 146 21.21 9.42 -12.36
N ASN A 147 21.55 10.67 -12.04
CA ASN A 147 21.87 11.73 -13.00
C ASN A 147 20.77 11.88 -14.09
N GLY A 148 19.49 11.76 -13.70
CA GLY A 148 18.33 11.84 -14.58
C GLY A 148 18.09 10.60 -15.44
N LYS A 149 18.93 9.57 -15.38
CA LYS A 149 18.71 8.29 -16.07
C LYS A 149 18.00 7.32 -15.14
N TRP A 150 16.94 6.71 -15.61
CA TRP A 150 16.25 5.66 -14.89
C TRP A 150 17.19 4.50 -14.54
N ILE A 151 17.03 3.96 -13.34
CA ILE A 151 17.77 2.78 -12.85
C ILE A 151 16.80 1.70 -12.42
N LEU A 152 17.15 0.44 -12.66
CA LEU A 152 16.40 -0.68 -12.11
C LEU A 152 16.65 -0.75 -10.61
N MET A 153 15.58 -0.77 -9.84
CA MET A 153 15.62 -1.03 -8.40
C MET A 153 14.74 -2.24 -8.10
N GLU A 154 15.24 -3.16 -7.29
CA GLU A 154 14.49 -4.32 -6.84
C GLU A 154 13.88 -4.08 -5.45
N TYR A 155 12.63 -4.46 -5.26
CA TYR A 155 11.93 -4.32 -3.98
C TYR A 155 11.72 -5.66 -3.31
N GLU A 156 12.17 -5.79 -2.07
CA GLU A 156 11.89 -6.92 -1.19
C GLU A 156 10.86 -6.53 -0.11
N PRO A 157 9.57 -6.82 -0.31
CA PRO A 157 8.49 -6.35 0.58
C PRO A 157 8.63 -6.83 2.02
N LYS A 158 9.10 -8.06 2.23
CA LYS A 158 9.26 -8.65 3.57
C LYS A 158 10.29 -7.90 4.42
N ARG A 159 11.33 -7.37 3.80
CA ARG A 159 12.39 -6.59 4.46
C ARG A 159 12.18 -5.09 4.31
N LYS A 160 11.22 -4.67 3.49
CA LYS A 160 10.92 -3.27 3.17
C LYS A 160 12.15 -2.56 2.59
N LEU A 161 12.88 -3.24 1.70
CA LEU A 161 14.13 -2.75 1.13
C LEU A 161 14.03 -2.64 -0.39
N LEU A 162 14.53 -1.51 -0.91
CA LEU A 162 14.90 -1.33 -2.30
C LEU A 162 16.40 -1.52 -2.46
N PHE A 163 16.79 -2.21 -3.52
CA PHE A 163 18.19 -2.46 -3.89
C PHE A 163 18.46 -1.86 -5.26
N PHE A 164 19.63 -1.26 -5.41
CA PHE A 164 20.18 -0.89 -6.71
C PHE A 164 21.60 -1.49 -6.81
N GLU A 165 21.86 -2.25 -7.87
CA GLU A 165 23.17 -2.85 -8.14
C GLU A 165 23.97 -1.97 -9.11
N PHE A 166 25.20 -1.61 -8.72
CA PHE A 166 26.03 -0.74 -9.53
C PHE A 166 26.52 -1.40 -10.82
N ASP A 167 26.56 -2.72 -10.86
CA ASP A 167 27.04 -3.47 -12.03
C ASP A 167 26.05 -3.41 -13.20
N ASP A 168 24.78 -3.07 -12.93
CA ASP A 168 23.77 -2.92 -13.96
C ASP A 168 23.96 -1.67 -14.84
N VAL A 169 24.73 -0.67 -14.37
CA VAL A 169 24.86 0.61 -15.06
C VAL A 169 26.27 1.16 -14.99
N LYS A 170 26.83 1.50 -16.16
CA LYS A 170 28.11 2.21 -16.25
C LYS A 170 27.90 3.72 -16.11
N PHE A 171 28.58 4.33 -15.17
CA PHE A 171 28.54 5.77 -14.94
C PHE A 171 29.77 6.47 -15.50
N SER A 172 29.57 7.53 -16.29
CA SER A 172 30.65 8.37 -16.83
C SER A 172 31.13 9.44 -15.85
N LYS A 173 30.31 9.78 -14.86
CA LYS A 173 30.61 10.80 -13.85
C LYS A 173 30.93 10.15 -12.51
N THR A 174 31.82 10.79 -11.76
CA THR A 174 32.15 10.41 -10.38
C THR A 174 31.02 10.83 -9.40
N GLU A 175 30.40 11.98 -9.66
CA GLU A 175 29.27 12.48 -8.91
C GLU A 175 27.98 11.87 -9.45
N LEU A 176 27.23 11.21 -8.56
CA LEU A 176 26.00 10.52 -8.86
C LEU A 176 24.87 11.15 -8.04
N LYS A 177 23.92 11.80 -8.71
CA LYS A 177 22.70 12.36 -8.10
C LYS A 177 21.59 11.33 -8.18
N LEU A 178 21.33 10.69 -7.04
CA LEU A 178 20.25 9.72 -6.88
C LEU A 178 18.95 10.44 -6.55
N ASN A 179 17.90 10.17 -7.30
CA ASN A 179 16.53 10.58 -6.99
C ASN A 179 15.66 9.33 -6.88
N LEU A 180 14.82 9.29 -5.86
CA LEU A 180 13.88 8.20 -5.63
C LEU A 180 12.50 8.78 -5.31
N HIS A 181 11.51 8.39 -6.09
CA HIS A 181 10.09 8.71 -5.90
C HIS A 181 9.36 7.45 -5.42
N VAL A 182 8.58 7.55 -4.36
CA VAL A 182 7.80 6.43 -3.80
C VAL A 182 6.37 6.88 -3.57
N GLU A 183 5.42 6.08 -4.06
CA GLU A 183 3.97 6.29 -3.94
C GLU A 183 3.33 5.12 -3.18
N ASP A 184 2.41 5.41 -2.26
CA ASP A 184 1.61 4.41 -1.57
C ASP A 184 0.34 4.02 -2.35
N MET A 185 -0.46 3.07 -1.81
CA MET A 185 -1.66 2.56 -2.51
C MET A 185 -2.78 3.58 -2.65
N VAL A 186 -2.79 4.65 -1.87
CA VAL A 186 -3.81 5.70 -1.99
C VAL A 186 -3.33 6.92 -2.76
N GLY A 187 -2.02 7.03 -3.04
CA GLY A 187 -1.43 8.09 -3.85
C GLY A 187 -0.64 9.14 -3.05
N ASN A 188 -0.38 8.94 -1.76
CA ASN A 188 0.58 9.80 -1.06
C ASN A 188 2.00 9.53 -1.58
N VAL A 189 2.77 10.57 -1.77
CA VAL A 189 4.09 10.53 -2.38
C VAL A 189 5.15 11.02 -1.40
N ASN A 190 6.32 10.41 -1.45
CA ASN A 190 7.55 10.94 -0.86
C ASN A 190 8.71 10.84 -1.85
N GLU A 191 9.58 11.81 -1.80
CA GLU A 191 10.77 11.91 -2.65
C GLU A 191 12.02 11.97 -1.79
N PHE A 192 13.07 11.34 -2.29
CA PHE A 192 14.38 11.32 -1.65
C PHE A 192 15.45 11.64 -2.67
N GLU A 193 16.34 12.55 -2.30
CA GLU A 193 17.49 12.94 -3.10
C GLU A 193 18.79 12.75 -2.31
N ALA A 194 19.82 12.29 -2.99
CA ALA A 194 21.17 12.22 -2.44
C ALA A 194 22.22 12.33 -3.52
N THR A 195 23.27 13.08 -3.23
CA THR A 195 24.51 13.08 -4.01
C THR A 195 25.50 12.10 -3.38
N ILE A 196 26.00 11.16 -4.18
CA ILE A 196 27.01 10.19 -3.75
C ILE A 196 28.18 10.18 -4.73
N TYR A 197 29.34 9.74 -4.29
CA TYR A 197 30.54 9.72 -5.12
C TYR A 197 31.02 8.30 -5.35
N ARG A 198 31.35 7.97 -6.60
CA ARG A 198 31.90 6.67 -6.97
C ARG A 198 33.07 6.84 -7.95
N LYS A 199 34.18 6.15 -7.71
CA LYS A 199 35.28 6.12 -8.66
C LYS A 199 34.83 5.46 -9.97
N LYS A 200 35.25 6.00 -11.10
CA LYS A 200 35.00 5.37 -12.39
C LYS A 200 35.67 4.00 -12.40
N ILE A 201 34.94 2.99 -12.81
CA ILE A 201 35.54 1.70 -13.17
C ILE A 201 36.14 1.89 -14.56
N LYS A 202 37.48 1.67 -14.69
CA LYS A 202 38.18 1.72 -15.96
C LYS A 202 37.70 0.60 -16.88
#